data_7b5586fd730ed8756ff00439c2b6b3f2
#
_entry.id   7b5586fd730ed8756ff00439c2b6b3f2
#
_cell.length_a   1.000
_cell.length_b   1.000
_cell.length_c   1.000
_cell.angle_alpha   90.00
_cell.angle_beta   90.00
_cell.angle_gamma   90.00
#
_symmetry.space_group_name_H-M   'P 1'
#
loop_
_entity.id
_entity.type
_entity.pdbx_description
1 polymer ?
#
loop_
_entity_poly.entity_id
_entity_poly.type
_entity_poly.pdbx_seq_one_letter_code
_entity_poly.pdbx_strand_id
1 'polypeptide(L)' 'MATYRLFDDSTTVTGTPEQITQTLWDNCRAHSPINTLVEFMAWQNETEQQYSGKTLDVTNFETFISSLVEVGFLVPLYTE' A
#
# COMPACT_ATOMS: atom_id res chain seq x y z
N MET A 1 -10.48 -11.49 -5.01
CA MET A 1 -10.05 -10.11 -5.32
C MET A 1 -10.68 -9.15 -4.33
N ALA A 2 -10.05 -8.06 -4.06
CA ALA A 2 -10.55 -7.08 -3.11
C ALA A 2 -10.51 -5.69 -3.73
N THR A 3 -11.36 -4.81 -3.25
CA THR A 3 -11.41 -3.41 -3.68
C THR A 3 -11.22 -2.53 -2.47
N TYR A 4 -10.31 -1.58 -2.57
CA TYR A 4 -10.01 -0.62 -1.52
C TYR A 4 -10.04 0.78 -2.07
N ARG A 5 -10.32 1.74 -1.20
CA ARG A 5 -10.26 3.16 -1.51
C ARG A 5 -9.05 3.75 -0.77
N LEU A 6 -8.34 4.66 -1.41
CA LEU A 6 -7.27 5.38 -0.74
C LEU A 6 -7.84 6.33 0.31
N PHE A 7 -7.05 6.63 1.33
CA PHE A 7 -7.48 7.41 2.48
C PHE A 7 -8.02 8.80 2.11
N ASP A 8 -7.57 9.34 0.98
CA ASP A 8 -7.99 10.67 0.52
C ASP A 8 -9.12 10.64 -0.51
N ASP A 9 -9.74 9.49 -0.72
CA ASP A 9 -10.81 9.28 -1.71
C ASP A 9 -10.39 9.55 -3.15
N SER A 10 -9.10 9.68 -3.43
CA SER A 10 -8.63 10.04 -4.75
C SER A 10 -8.75 8.92 -5.76
N THR A 11 -8.70 7.67 -5.30
CA THR A 11 -8.67 6.54 -6.21
C THR A 11 -9.16 5.27 -5.53
N THR A 12 -9.65 4.35 -6.34
CA THR A 12 -10.06 3.02 -5.91
C THR A 12 -9.15 2.00 -6.59
N VAL A 13 -8.68 1.02 -5.84
CA VAL A 13 -7.79 -0.02 -6.37
C VAL A 13 -8.44 -1.39 -6.17
N THR A 14 -8.31 -2.24 -7.17
CA THR A 14 -8.91 -3.57 -7.19
C THR A 14 -7.92 -4.59 -7.70
N GLY A 15 -7.91 -5.77 -7.12
CA GLY A 15 -7.09 -6.87 -7.62
C GLY A 15 -6.53 -7.73 -6.49
N THR A 16 -5.50 -8.50 -6.82
CA THR A 16 -4.73 -9.27 -5.84
C THR A 16 -3.85 -8.31 -5.04
N PRO A 17 -3.33 -8.74 -3.88
CA PRO A 17 -2.41 -7.90 -3.11
C PRO A 17 -1.22 -7.40 -3.93
N GLU A 18 -0.65 -8.26 -4.78
CA GLU A 18 0.46 -7.84 -5.65
C GLU A 18 0.02 -6.77 -6.64
N GLN A 19 -1.14 -6.97 -7.28
CA GLN A 19 -1.68 -6.01 -8.24
C GLN A 19 -1.98 -4.66 -7.58
N ILE A 20 -2.54 -4.70 -6.38
CA ILE A 20 -2.83 -3.48 -5.63
C ILE A 20 -1.53 -2.76 -5.29
N THR A 21 -0.51 -3.49 -4.85
CA THR A 21 0.79 -2.91 -4.55
C THR A 21 1.39 -2.25 -5.79
N GLN A 22 1.29 -2.90 -6.95
CA GLN A 22 1.76 -2.33 -8.21
C GLN A 22 1.02 -1.05 -8.56
N THR A 23 -0.30 -1.04 -8.38
CA THR A 23 -1.12 0.14 -8.64
C THR A 23 -0.72 1.30 -7.73
N LEU A 24 -0.47 1.03 -6.46
CA LEU A 24 -0.01 2.04 -5.52
C LEU A 24 1.35 2.61 -5.94
N TRP A 25 2.24 1.75 -6.41
CA TRP A 25 3.54 2.21 -6.90
C TRP A 25 3.38 3.08 -8.15
N ASP A 26 2.53 2.66 -9.08
CA ASP A 26 2.29 3.42 -10.32
C ASP A 26 1.73 4.81 -10.04
N ASN A 27 0.95 4.94 -8.98
CA ASN A 27 0.37 6.22 -8.58
C ASN A 27 1.28 7.01 -7.63
N CYS A 28 2.35 6.40 -7.16
CA CYS A 28 3.30 7.05 -6.27
C CYS A 28 4.33 7.81 -7.08
N ARG A 29 4.57 9.05 -6.72
CA ARG A 29 5.58 9.88 -7.40
C ARG A 29 6.82 10.01 -6.53
N ALA A 30 7.28 8.86 -6.01
CA ALA A 30 8.48 8.82 -5.20
C ALA A 30 9.69 9.27 -6.02
N HIS A 31 10.52 10.09 -5.41
CA HIS A 31 11.73 10.62 -6.07
C HIS A 31 12.92 9.68 -5.93
N SER A 32 12.82 8.68 -5.05
CA SER A 32 13.88 7.71 -4.86
C SER A 32 13.86 6.66 -5.99
N PRO A 33 15.02 6.13 -6.38
CA PRO A 33 15.06 5.07 -7.38
C PRO A 33 14.50 3.78 -6.80
N ILE A 34 13.24 3.52 -7.09
CA ILE A 34 12.56 2.28 -6.69
C ILE A 34 12.45 1.41 -7.94
N ASN A 35 13.04 0.24 -7.89
CA ASN A 35 13.12 -0.65 -9.05
C ASN A 35 12.28 -1.91 -8.93
N THR A 36 11.82 -2.25 -7.71
CA THR A 36 11.04 -3.45 -7.47
C THR A 36 9.91 -3.17 -6.51
N LEU A 37 8.90 -4.05 -6.50
CA LEU A 37 7.80 -3.94 -5.55
C LEU A 37 8.28 -4.09 -4.10
N VAL A 38 9.29 -4.93 -3.88
CA VAL A 38 9.85 -5.11 -2.53
C VAL A 38 10.47 -3.79 -2.05
N GLU A 39 11.20 -3.10 -2.92
CA GLU A 39 11.76 -1.80 -2.58
C GLU A 39 10.68 -0.76 -2.31
N PHE A 40 9.60 -0.79 -3.08
CA PHE A 40 8.47 0.10 -2.85
C PHE A 40 7.83 -0.16 -1.49
N MET A 41 7.64 -1.42 -1.13
CA MET A 41 7.06 -1.76 0.17
C MET A 41 7.93 -1.26 1.32
N ALA A 42 9.24 -1.42 1.21
CA ALA A 42 10.18 -0.93 2.22
C ALA A 42 10.13 0.60 2.30
N TRP A 43 10.07 1.27 1.18
CA TRP A 43 9.95 2.73 1.12
C TRP A 43 8.66 3.20 1.78
N GLN A 44 7.55 2.54 1.48
CA GLN A 44 6.25 2.89 2.06
C GLN A 44 6.25 2.69 3.57
N ASN A 45 6.86 1.60 4.05
CA ASN A 45 6.99 1.34 5.47
C ASN A 45 7.78 2.46 6.17
N GLU A 46 8.90 2.84 5.59
CA GLU A 46 9.74 3.91 6.13
C GLU A 46 8.99 5.24 6.18
N THR A 47 8.26 5.54 5.11
CA THR A 47 7.46 6.76 5.04
C THR A 47 6.36 6.76 6.11
N GLU A 48 5.69 5.62 6.29
CA GLU A 48 4.64 5.51 7.29
C GLU A 48 5.19 5.67 8.71
N GLN A 49 6.36 5.13 8.98
CA GLN A 49 7.01 5.31 10.27
C GLN A 49 7.31 6.77 10.58
N GLN A 50 7.74 7.52 9.57
CA GLN A 50 8.01 8.94 9.72
C GLN A 50 6.72 9.76 9.89
N TYR A 51 5.66 9.33 9.24
CA TYR A 51 4.39 10.07 9.23
C TYR A 51 3.53 9.79 10.47
N SER A 52 3.35 8.52 10.82
CA SER A 52 2.44 8.12 11.91
C SER A 52 3.13 7.38 13.05
N GLY A 53 4.36 6.98 12.86
CA GLY A 53 5.10 6.18 13.84
C GLY A 53 4.72 4.71 13.82
N LYS A 54 3.89 4.28 12.87
CA LYS A 54 3.45 2.89 12.77
C LYS A 54 4.30 2.13 11.77
N THR A 55 4.41 0.83 11.98
CA THR A 55 5.22 -0.07 11.15
C THR A 55 4.30 -0.90 10.26
N LEU A 56 4.65 -1.00 8.98
CA LEU A 56 3.94 -1.87 8.04
C LEU A 56 4.64 -3.23 7.98
N ASP A 57 3.85 -4.28 7.78
CA ASP A 57 4.40 -5.62 7.64
C ASP A 57 4.71 -5.85 6.17
N VAL A 58 5.99 -5.91 5.84
CA VAL A 58 6.46 -6.07 4.46
C VAL A 58 6.92 -7.50 4.17
N THR A 59 6.45 -8.48 4.95
CA THR A 59 6.81 -9.87 4.78
C THR A 59 6.33 -10.41 3.42
N ASN A 60 5.10 -10.07 3.04
CA ASN A 60 4.56 -10.43 1.74
C ASN A 60 3.49 -9.41 1.36
N PHE A 61 2.93 -9.57 0.15
CA PHE A 61 1.95 -8.60 -0.34
C PHE A 61 0.67 -8.59 0.48
N GLU A 62 0.21 -9.76 0.93
CA GLU A 62 -1.02 -9.84 1.72
C GLU A 62 -0.89 -9.10 3.05
N THR A 63 0.20 -9.35 3.78
CA THR A 63 0.43 -8.68 5.07
C THR A 63 0.67 -7.20 4.88
N PHE A 64 1.31 -6.81 3.78
CA PHE A 64 1.52 -5.41 3.46
C PHE A 64 0.19 -4.67 3.27
N ILE A 65 -0.72 -5.23 2.47
CA ILE A 65 -2.04 -4.64 2.24
C ILE A 65 -2.84 -4.59 3.55
N SER A 66 -2.81 -5.66 4.35
CA SER A 66 -3.49 -5.68 5.65
C SER A 66 -2.97 -4.58 6.57
N SER A 67 -1.66 -4.37 6.57
CA SER A 67 -1.05 -3.30 7.37
C SER A 67 -1.51 -1.92 6.91
N LEU A 68 -1.61 -1.71 5.60
CA LEU A 68 -2.11 -0.45 5.06
C LEU A 68 -3.55 -0.19 5.49
N VAL A 69 -4.37 -1.22 5.59
CA VAL A 69 -5.73 -1.08 6.11
C VAL A 69 -5.70 -0.72 7.59
N GLU A 70 -4.84 -1.36 8.36
CA GLU A 70 -4.76 -1.09 9.80
C GLU A 70 -4.36 0.35 10.11
N VAL A 71 -3.43 0.91 9.33
CA VAL A 71 -2.99 2.29 9.57
C VAL A 71 -3.92 3.32 8.94
N GLY A 72 -4.95 2.88 8.21
CA GLY A 72 -5.92 3.78 7.60
C GLY A 72 -5.55 4.31 6.24
N PHE A 73 -4.47 3.82 5.64
CA PHE A 73 -4.06 4.23 4.29
C PHE A 73 -5.02 3.69 3.22
N LEU A 74 -5.51 2.48 3.42
CA LEU A 74 -6.51 1.86 2.55
C LEU A 74 -7.80 1.61 3.34
N VAL A 75 -8.94 1.88 2.71
CA VAL A 75 -10.25 1.65 3.28
C VAL A 75 -10.91 0.51 2.51
N PRO A 76 -11.21 -0.63 3.15
CA PRO A 76 -11.86 -1.75 2.44
C PRO A 76 -13.25 -1.34 1.98
N LEU A 77 -13.53 -1.53 0.70
CA LEU A 77 -14.87 -1.29 0.14
C LEU A 77 -15.57 -2.60 -0.14
N TYR A 78 -14.82 -3.58 -0.63
CA TYR A 78 -15.38 -4.84 -1.08
C TYR A 78 -14.30 -5.91 -1.05
N THR A 79 -14.61 -7.06 -0.47
CA THR A 79 -13.68 -8.20 -0.44
C THR A 79 -14.43 -9.47 -0.79
N GLU A 80 -13.78 -10.34 -1.54
CA GLU A 80 -14.28 -11.68 -1.82
C GLU A 80 -13.47 -12.72 -1.08
#